data_4346ee3f2b9636d0c1b11bc3b1a9490c
#
_entry.id   4346ee3f2b9636d0c1b11bc3b1a9490c
#
_cell.length_a   1.000
_cell.length_b   1.000
_cell.length_c   1.000
_cell.angle_alpha   90.00
_cell.angle_beta   90.00
_cell.angle_gamma   90.00
#
_symmetry.space_group_name_H-M   'P 1'
#
loop_
_entity.id
_entity.type
_entity.pdbx_description
1 polymer ?
#
loop_
_entity_poly.entity_id
_entity_poly.type
_entity_poly.pdbx_seq_one_letter_code
_entity_poly.pdbx_strand_id
1 'polypeptide(L)'
;MVTVKFEGIENLQIKLKEKAAEIEKAMMEGANEAADIIKQSAESKAPRGETGNLVRSIDKNEVLNKDGKISVYVGIQKNEVFSADGYYARMQEKGTSKMKAHPYLRPALDENRSRINSIITEKVREVIK
;
A
#
# COMPACT_ATOMS: atom_id res chain seq x y z
N MET A 1 -2.14 -6.87 -7.87
CA MET A 1 -2.29 -5.75 -6.96
C MET A 1 -1.77 -6.08 -5.58
N VAL A 2 -1.24 -5.09 -4.90
CA VAL A 2 -0.68 -5.29 -3.57
C VAL A 2 -1.59 -4.60 -2.55
N THR A 3 -1.99 -5.34 -1.52
CA THR A 3 -2.72 -4.81 -0.37
C THR A 3 -1.76 -4.79 0.81
N VAL A 4 -1.64 -3.65 1.47
CA VAL A 4 -0.83 -3.52 2.68
C VAL A 4 -1.74 -3.74 3.88
N LYS A 5 -1.43 -4.72 4.71
CA LYS A 5 -2.18 -5.04 5.93
C LYS A 5 -1.27 -4.91 7.14
N PHE A 6 -1.80 -4.33 8.19
CA PHE A 6 -1.12 -4.19 9.47
C PHE A 6 -1.90 -4.97 10.52
N GLU A 7 -1.30 -6.05 11.02
CA GLU A 7 -1.92 -6.93 12.01
C GLU A 7 -1.21 -6.84 13.35
N GLY A 8 -1.87 -7.30 14.41
CA GLY A 8 -1.31 -7.31 15.76
C GLY A 8 -1.70 -6.12 16.62
N ILE A 9 -2.39 -5.13 16.06
CA ILE A 9 -2.85 -3.96 16.81
C ILE A 9 -3.85 -4.36 17.90
N GLU A 10 -4.59 -5.43 17.71
CA GLU A 10 -5.59 -5.90 18.66
C GLU A 10 -5.02 -6.13 20.04
N ASN A 11 -3.86 -6.77 20.14
CA ASN A 11 -3.19 -7.01 21.41
C ASN A 11 -2.73 -5.72 22.06
N LEU A 12 -2.27 -4.76 21.27
CA LEU A 12 -1.85 -3.47 21.76
C LEU A 12 -3.04 -2.67 22.30
N GLN A 13 -4.17 -2.71 21.60
CA GLN A 13 -5.40 -2.03 22.03
C GLN A 13 -5.94 -2.57 23.35
N ILE A 14 -5.90 -3.88 23.56
CA ILE A 14 -6.34 -4.52 24.81
C ILE A 14 -5.52 -4.00 25.98
N LYS A 15 -4.22 -3.82 25.81
CA LYS A 15 -3.30 -3.35 26.85
C LYS A 15 -3.44 -1.85 27.10
N LEU A 16 -3.89 -1.07 26.13
CA LEU A 16 -3.89 0.39 26.16
C LEU A 16 -5.28 0.95 25.83
N LYS A 17 -6.31 0.42 26.49
CA LYS A 17 -7.71 0.80 26.23
C LYS A 17 -7.97 2.30 26.22
N GLU A 18 -7.34 3.04 27.13
CA GLU A 18 -7.54 4.49 27.24
C GLU A 18 -7.00 5.25 26.04
N LYS A 19 -6.05 4.65 25.33
CA LYS A 19 -5.43 5.27 24.14
C LYS A 19 -5.77 4.55 22.84
N ALA A 20 -6.70 3.60 22.90
CA ALA A 20 -7.01 2.76 21.72
C ALA A 20 -7.37 3.60 20.49
N ALA A 21 -8.24 4.60 20.64
CA ALA A 21 -8.67 5.43 19.54
C ALA A 21 -7.50 6.25 18.94
N GLU A 22 -6.63 6.76 19.81
CA GLU A 22 -5.46 7.53 19.37
C GLU A 22 -4.45 6.63 18.65
N ILE A 23 -4.28 5.40 19.11
CA ILE A 23 -3.41 4.42 18.49
C ILE A 23 -3.94 4.03 17.11
N GLU A 24 -5.25 3.79 17.00
CA GLU A 24 -5.87 3.50 15.71
C GLU A 24 -5.66 4.63 14.72
N LYS A 25 -5.87 5.87 15.17
CA LYS A 25 -5.65 7.05 14.33
C LYS A 25 -4.19 7.13 13.86
N ALA A 26 -3.24 6.92 14.77
CA ALA A 26 -1.83 6.94 14.44
C ALA A 26 -1.47 5.87 13.41
N MET A 27 -2.04 4.68 13.55
CA MET A 27 -1.81 3.60 12.60
C MET A 27 -2.44 3.87 11.24
N MET A 28 -3.60 4.50 11.21
CA MET A 28 -4.24 4.90 9.95
C MET A 28 -3.40 5.96 9.22
N GLU A 29 -2.87 6.92 9.95
CA GLU A 29 -1.97 7.92 9.39
C GLU A 29 -0.69 7.27 8.86
N GLY A 30 -0.13 6.33 9.62
CA GLY A 30 1.05 5.57 9.20
C GLY A 30 0.78 4.73 7.96
N ALA A 31 -0.38 4.09 7.89
CA ALA A 31 -0.79 3.31 6.73
C ALA A 31 -0.92 4.20 5.49
N ASN A 32 -1.47 5.40 5.66
CA ASN A 32 -1.62 6.34 4.56
C ASN A 32 -0.26 6.81 4.03
N GLU A 33 0.69 7.12 4.92
CA GLU A 33 2.05 7.47 4.52
C GLU A 33 2.76 6.29 3.83
N ALA A 34 2.56 5.09 4.37
CA ALA A 34 3.12 3.88 3.77
C ALA A 34 2.60 3.67 2.35
N ALA A 35 1.30 3.89 2.15
CA ALA A 35 0.68 3.79 0.83
C ALA A 35 1.27 4.80 -0.14
N ASP A 36 1.54 6.02 0.30
CA ASP A 36 2.19 7.04 -0.53
C ASP A 36 3.61 6.62 -0.95
N ILE A 37 4.37 6.05 -0.03
CA ILE A 37 5.72 5.57 -0.30
C ILE A 37 5.69 4.43 -1.33
N ILE A 38 4.79 3.48 -1.16
CA ILE A 38 4.64 2.36 -2.08
C ILE A 38 4.19 2.85 -3.45
N LYS A 39 3.23 3.78 -3.48
CA LYS A 39 2.75 4.38 -4.73
C LYS A 39 3.88 5.04 -5.50
N GLN A 40 4.66 5.90 -4.85
CA GLN A 40 5.79 6.58 -5.48
C GLN A 40 6.85 5.59 -5.99
N SER A 41 7.16 4.59 -5.18
CA SER A 41 8.12 3.56 -5.56
C SER A 41 7.63 2.74 -6.76
N ALA A 42 6.34 2.36 -6.75
CA ALA A 42 5.73 1.65 -7.87
C ALA A 42 5.73 2.48 -9.15
N GLU A 43 5.41 3.77 -9.04
CA GLU A 43 5.44 4.68 -10.17
C GLU A 43 6.83 4.78 -10.81
N SER A 44 7.87 4.80 -9.97
CA SER A 44 9.25 4.87 -10.46
C SER A 44 9.71 3.57 -11.13
N LYS A 45 9.12 2.43 -10.76
CA LYS A 45 9.47 1.11 -11.29
C LYS A 45 8.59 0.67 -12.46
N ALA A 46 7.41 1.26 -12.59
CA ALA A 46 6.46 0.87 -13.62
C ALA A 46 6.96 1.23 -15.01
N PRO A 47 6.74 0.35 -16.01
CA PRO A 47 7.06 0.70 -17.40
C PRO A 47 6.20 1.87 -17.86
N ARG A 48 6.83 2.89 -18.42
CA ARG A 48 6.10 4.09 -18.86
C ARG A 48 5.38 3.91 -20.19
N GLY A 49 5.96 3.13 -21.10
CA GLY A 49 5.44 2.99 -22.44
C GLY A 49 5.44 4.34 -23.16
N GLU A 50 4.70 4.43 -24.25
CA GLU A 50 4.61 5.66 -25.04
C GLU A 50 3.74 6.74 -24.39
N THR A 51 2.67 6.32 -23.70
CA THR A 51 1.67 7.23 -23.13
C THR A 51 1.85 7.52 -21.64
N GLY A 52 2.56 6.65 -20.93
CA GLY A 52 2.68 6.74 -19.46
C GLY A 52 1.37 6.46 -18.71
N ASN A 53 0.37 5.92 -19.37
CA ASN A 53 -0.94 5.68 -18.76
C ASN A 53 -0.88 4.69 -17.61
N LEU A 54 -0.01 3.69 -17.68
CA LEU A 54 0.16 2.73 -16.59
C LEU A 54 0.60 3.44 -15.31
N VAL A 55 1.61 4.29 -15.40
CA VAL A 55 2.11 5.04 -14.24
C VAL A 55 1.02 5.92 -13.64
N ARG A 56 0.25 6.60 -14.47
CA ARG A 56 -0.85 7.47 -14.01
C ARG A 56 -2.01 6.70 -13.40
N SER A 57 -2.15 5.42 -13.73
CA SER A 57 -3.23 4.57 -13.21
C SER A 57 -2.95 4.04 -11.81
N ILE A 58 -1.71 4.14 -11.33
CA ILE A 58 -1.35 3.69 -9.99
C ILE A 58 -1.82 4.72 -8.96
N ASP A 59 -2.59 4.28 -7.99
CA ASP A 59 -3.05 5.15 -6.91
C ASP A 59 -3.31 4.33 -5.66
N LYS A 60 -3.62 5.01 -4.58
CA LYS A 60 -4.00 4.40 -3.30
C LYS A 60 -5.47 4.69 -3.03
N ASN A 61 -6.11 3.80 -2.26
CA ASN A 61 -7.47 4.01 -1.78
C ASN A 61 -7.42 4.56 -0.35
N GLU A 62 -8.59 4.87 0.21
CA GLU A 62 -8.70 5.25 1.61
C GLU A 62 -8.27 4.10 2.52
N VAL A 63 -7.68 4.45 3.64
CA VAL A 63 -7.32 3.49 4.67
C VAL A 63 -8.59 2.92 5.29
N LEU A 64 -8.67 1.59 5.38
CA LEU A 64 -9.80 0.88 5.96
C LEU A 64 -9.42 0.39 7.36
N ASN A 65 -10.37 0.49 8.28
CA ASN A 65 -10.25 -0.04 9.63
C ASN A 65 -11.45 -0.94 9.91
N LYS A 66 -11.20 -2.26 9.99
CA LYS A 66 -12.23 -3.25 10.34
C LYS A 66 -11.79 -3.95 11.61
N ASP A 67 -12.44 -3.63 12.72
CA ASP A 67 -12.21 -4.28 14.01
C ASP A 67 -10.74 -4.34 14.42
N GLY A 68 -10.05 -3.21 14.25
CA GLY A 68 -8.64 -3.10 14.59
C GLY A 68 -7.67 -3.57 13.50
N LYS A 69 -8.19 -4.09 12.40
CA LYS A 69 -7.37 -4.43 11.24
C LYS A 69 -7.34 -3.24 10.28
N ILE A 70 -6.17 -2.68 10.14
CA ILE A 70 -5.96 -1.51 9.28
C ILE A 70 -5.32 -1.97 7.99
N SER A 71 -5.91 -1.59 6.88
CA SER A 71 -5.41 -1.94 5.56
C SER A 71 -5.57 -0.77 4.60
N VAL A 72 -4.71 -0.73 3.60
CA VAL A 72 -4.77 0.24 2.52
C VAL A 72 -4.40 -0.48 1.23
N TYR A 73 -5.04 -0.07 0.16
CA TYR A 73 -4.88 -0.71 -1.14
C TYR A 73 -4.11 0.23 -2.07
N VAL A 74 -3.05 -0.30 -2.66
CA VAL A 74 -2.24 0.45 -3.64
C VAL A 74 -2.19 -0.37 -4.92
N GLY A 75 -2.51 0.24 -6.02
CA GLY A 75 -2.45 -0.44 -7.32
C GLY A 75 -3.26 0.31 -8.36
N ILE A 76 -3.65 -0.42 -9.39
CA ILE A 76 -4.47 0.13 -10.48
C ILE A 76 -5.89 0.32 -9.97
N GLN A 77 -6.44 1.49 -10.17
CA GLN A 77 -7.78 1.82 -9.69
C GLN A 77 -8.85 0.94 -10.34
N LYS A 78 -9.92 0.69 -9.60
CA LYS A 78 -10.98 -0.24 -10.00
C LYS A 78 -11.54 0.08 -11.39
N ASN A 79 -11.70 1.34 -11.70
CA ASN A 79 -12.22 1.76 -13.01
C ASN A 79 -11.24 1.46 -14.14
N GLU A 80 -9.94 1.44 -13.84
CA GLU A 80 -8.90 1.20 -14.80
C GLU A 80 -8.59 -0.28 -15.02
N VAL A 81 -8.96 -1.14 -14.06
CA VAL A 81 -8.69 -2.59 -14.15
C VAL A 81 -9.30 -3.22 -15.39
N PHE A 82 -10.45 -2.73 -15.84
CA PHE A 82 -11.14 -3.25 -17.01
C PHE A 82 -10.83 -2.49 -18.29
N SER A 83 -9.99 -1.45 -18.21
CA SER A 83 -9.51 -0.74 -19.39
C SER A 83 -8.34 -1.48 -20.04
N ALA A 84 -7.99 -1.10 -21.25
CA ALA A 84 -6.80 -1.65 -21.93
C ALA A 84 -5.53 -1.37 -21.12
N ASP A 85 -5.43 -0.19 -20.51
CA ASP A 85 -4.29 0.20 -19.69
C ASP A 85 -4.20 -0.63 -18.41
N GLY A 86 -5.33 -0.91 -17.76
CA GLY A 86 -5.37 -1.74 -16.57
C GLY A 86 -5.00 -3.19 -16.85
N TYR A 87 -5.44 -3.71 -18.00
CA TYR A 87 -5.07 -5.04 -18.46
C TYR A 87 -3.56 -5.13 -18.73
N TYR A 88 -3.01 -4.13 -19.41
CA TYR A 88 -1.58 -4.04 -19.68
C TYR A 88 -0.76 -3.97 -18.38
N ALA A 89 -1.23 -3.20 -17.41
CA ALA A 89 -0.59 -3.08 -16.10
C ALA A 89 -0.48 -4.42 -15.40
N ARG A 90 -1.54 -5.21 -15.46
CA ARG A 90 -1.57 -6.54 -14.86
C ARG A 90 -0.60 -7.50 -15.54
N MET A 91 -0.53 -7.43 -16.87
CA MET A 91 0.40 -8.23 -17.64
C MET A 91 1.85 -7.90 -17.31
N GLN A 92 2.17 -6.63 -17.12
CA GLN A 92 3.52 -6.22 -16.72
C GLN A 92 3.89 -6.77 -15.35
N GLU A 93 2.98 -6.73 -14.39
CA GLU A 93 3.25 -7.20 -13.02
C GLU A 93 3.46 -8.72 -12.97
N LYS A 94 2.62 -9.47 -13.64
CA LYS A 94 2.61 -10.94 -13.55
C LYS A 94 3.25 -11.66 -14.72
N GLY A 95 3.39 -10.96 -15.86
CA GLY A 95 3.83 -11.60 -17.08
C GLY A 95 2.73 -12.44 -17.73
N THR A 96 3.03 -12.99 -18.89
CA THR A 96 2.15 -13.90 -19.62
C THR A 96 2.98 -15.05 -20.17
N SER A 97 2.32 -16.00 -20.85
CA SER A 97 3.02 -17.10 -21.52
C SER A 97 3.99 -16.61 -22.61
N LYS A 98 3.78 -15.41 -23.13
CA LYS A 98 4.58 -14.82 -24.20
C LYS A 98 5.45 -13.64 -23.75
N MET A 99 5.26 -13.16 -22.53
CA MET A 99 5.94 -11.97 -22.04
C MET A 99 6.45 -12.22 -20.63
N LYS A 100 7.72 -11.88 -20.40
CA LYS A 100 8.33 -11.96 -19.08
C LYS A 100 7.72 -10.91 -18.17
N ALA A 101 7.54 -11.24 -16.89
CA ALA A 101 7.06 -10.30 -15.90
C ALA A 101 8.06 -9.15 -15.67
N HIS A 102 7.52 -7.94 -15.56
CA HIS A 102 8.28 -6.75 -15.14
C HIS A 102 7.55 -6.16 -13.94
N PRO A 103 7.67 -6.78 -12.74
CA PRO A 103 6.91 -6.36 -11.58
C PRO A 103 7.33 -4.98 -11.09
N TYR A 104 6.36 -4.21 -10.64
CA TYR A 104 6.57 -2.86 -10.12
C TYR A 104 5.88 -2.63 -8.77
N LEU A 105 4.77 -3.32 -8.50
CA LEU A 105 4.06 -3.22 -7.22
C LEU A 105 4.73 -4.05 -6.13
N ARG A 106 5.06 -5.29 -6.42
CA ARG A 106 5.68 -6.18 -5.44
C ARG A 106 7.06 -5.70 -4.98
N PRO A 107 7.98 -5.33 -5.91
CA PRO A 107 9.26 -4.76 -5.49
C PRO A 107 9.11 -3.46 -4.70
N ALA A 108 8.13 -2.62 -5.04
CA ALA A 108 7.86 -1.40 -4.31
C ALA A 108 7.51 -1.68 -2.85
N LEU A 109 6.69 -2.69 -2.60
CA LEU A 109 6.36 -3.12 -1.24
C LEU A 109 7.58 -3.70 -0.53
N ASP A 110 8.26 -4.65 -1.17
CA ASP A 110 9.36 -5.39 -0.53
C ASP A 110 10.54 -4.48 -0.17
N GLU A 111 10.91 -3.55 -1.04
CA GLU A 111 12.02 -2.62 -0.80
C GLU A 111 11.73 -1.63 0.33
N ASN A 112 10.48 -1.28 0.53
CA ASN A 112 10.09 -0.28 1.51
C ASN A 112 9.52 -0.85 2.81
N ARG A 113 9.53 -2.17 2.96
CA ARG A 113 8.92 -2.85 4.10
C ARG A 113 9.51 -2.38 5.44
N SER A 114 10.82 -2.29 5.55
CA SER A 114 11.48 -1.81 6.78
C SER A 114 11.15 -0.36 7.08
N ARG A 115 11.14 0.49 6.06
CA ARG A 115 10.81 1.90 6.19
C ARG A 115 9.37 2.09 6.68
N ILE A 116 8.45 1.32 6.11
CA ILE A 116 7.03 1.34 6.49
C ILE A 116 6.87 0.95 7.95
N ASN A 117 7.51 -0.13 8.37
CA ASN A 117 7.45 -0.58 9.76
C ASN A 117 7.99 0.49 10.72
N SER A 118 9.07 1.16 10.35
CA SER A 118 9.64 2.24 11.16
C SER A 118 8.69 3.42 11.30
N ILE A 119 8.05 3.83 10.23
CA ILE A 119 7.08 4.94 10.23
C ILE A 119 5.92 4.64 11.16
N ILE A 120 5.34 3.46 11.05
CA ILE A 120 4.18 3.05 11.86
C ILE A 120 4.58 2.95 13.33
N THR A 121 5.73 2.34 13.60
CA THR A 121 6.24 2.19 14.96
C THR A 121 6.46 3.56 15.62
N GLU A 122 7.05 4.51 14.93
CA GLU A 122 7.27 5.85 15.46
C GLU A 122 5.97 6.58 15.77
N LYS A 123 4.99 6.49 14.86
CA LYS A 123 3.68 7.14 15.09
C LYS A 123 2.96 6.56 16.29
N VAL A 124 3.01 5.26 16.47
CA VAL A 124 2.40 4.61 17.65
C VAL A 124 3.15 4.99 18.92
N ARG A 125 4.47 5.04 18.90
CA ARG A 125 5.27 5.45 20.04
C ARG A 125 4.94 6.87 20.52
N GLU A 126 4.74 7.80 19.63
CA GLU A 126 4.39 9.17 19.95
C GLU A 126 3.09 9.25 20.77
N VAL A 127 2.14 8.39 20.45
CA VAL A 127 0.85 8.32 21.13
C VAL A 127 0.97 7.67 22.51
N ILE A 128 1.86 6.69 22.65
CA ILE A 128 2.02 5.89 23.88
C ILE A 128 2.78 6.65 24.98
N LYS A 129 3.61 7.61 24.61
CA LYS A 129 4.41 8.39 25.57
C LYS A 129 3.60 9.04 26.69
#